data_2753aa69921df6b2cbeb06014db20317
#
_entry.id   2753aa69921df6b2cbeb06014db20317
#
_cell.length_a   1.000
_cell.length_b   1.000
_cell.length_c   1.000
_cell.angle_alpha   90.00
_cell.angle_beta   90.00
_cell.angle_gamma   90.00
#
_symmetry.space_group_name_H-M   'P 1'
#
loop_
_entity.id
_entity.type
_entity.pdbx_description
1 polymer ?
#
loop_
_entity_poly.entity_id
_entity_poly.type
_entity_poly.pdbx_seq_one_letter_code
_entity_poly.pdbx_strand_id
1 'polypeptide(L)'
;MIFFEDLQIGAETYFGSYEVTREEVIEFAHKYDPQPFHLSDEEAAKTHFGKLAASGWHTAAMTMAVIARHVVEEEQAGLGSPGIDELRWKKPVYPGDTLHVRGRIIEKTPSRSRPEMGSFKSRTTVTNQDGTEVMTFEPIVLIRRRGDG
;
A
#
# COMPACT_ATOMS: atom_id res chain seq x y z
N MET A 1 -11.88 9.43 16.75
CA MET A 1 -10.78 9.79 15.84
C MET A 1 -9.45 9.32 16.42
N ILE A 2 -8.58 8.80 15.60
CA ILE A 2 -7.26 8.30 16.01
C ILE A 2 -6.22 9.38 15.75
N PHE A 3 -5.50 9.77 16.81
CA PHE A 3 -4.43 10.77 16.77
C PHE A 3 -3.07 10.14 16.99
N PHE A 4 -2.03 10.92 16.80
CA PHE A 4 -0.64 10.52 17.03
C PHE A 4 -0.44 9.78 18.37
N GLU A 5 -1.02 10.31 19.43
CA GLU A 5 -0.88 9.76 20.77
C GLU A 5 -1.49 8.37 20.94
N ASP A 6 -2.46 8.04 20.10
CA ASP A 6 -3.16 6.74 20.16
C ASP A 6 -2.38 5.60 19.49
N LEU A 7 -1.36 5.95 18.70
CA LEU A 7 -0.57 4.96 17.97
C LEU A 7 0.45 4.30 18.89
N GLN A 8 0.62 2.98 18.75
CA GLN A 8 1.58 2.22 19.55
C GLN A 8 2.58 1.51 18.65
N ILE A 9 3.87 1.70 18.94
CA ILE A 9 4.93 0.99 18.22
C ILE A 9 4.75 -0.52 18.45
N GLY A 10 4.81 -1.29 17.38
CA GLY A 10 4.60 -2.74 17.40
C GLY A 10 3.16 -3.17 17.13
N ALA A 11 2.20 -2.23 17.14
CA ALA A 11 0.81 -2.55 16.87
C ALA A 11 0.64 -2.99 15.41
N GLU A 12 -0.10 -4.08 15.20
CA GLU A 12 -0.35 -4.64 13.88
C GLU A 12 -1.79 -4.39 13.45
N THR A 13 -1.99 -4.14 12.16
CA THR A 13 -3.29 -3.91 11.56
C THR A 13 -3.44 -4.73 10.29
N TYR A 14 -4.58 -5.40 10.15
CA TYR A 14 -5.02 -5.95 8.87
C TYR A 14 -5.94 -4.92 8.23
N PHE A 15 -5.53 -4.34 7.10
CA PHE A 15 -6.28 -3.27 6.45
C PHE A 15 -7.43 -3.78 5.59
N GLY A 16 -7.29 -4.97 5.03
CA GLY A 16 -8.29 -5.55 4.16
C GLY A 16 -7.67 -6.26 2.96
N SER A 17 -8.50 -6.52 1.97
CA SER A 17 -8.08 -7.24 0.77
C SER A 17 -8.57 -6.56 -0.50
N TYR A 18 -7.97 -6.97 -1.64
CA TYR A 18 -8.32 -6.45 -2.96
C TYR A 18 -8.25 -7.58 -3.98
N GLU A 19 -9.32 -7.77 -4.76
CA GLU A 19 -9.34 -8.75 -5.85
C GLU A 19 -8.76 -8.12 -7.11
N VAL A 20 -7.77 -8.76 -7.70
CA VAL A 20 -7.10 -8.28 -8.91
C VAL A 20 -7.85 -8.81 -10.13
N THR A 21 -8.40 -7.92 -10.94
CA THR A 21 -9.13 -8.31 -12.15
C THR A 21 -8.31 -8.01 -13.40
N ARG A 22 -8.47 -8.87 -14.40
CA ARG A 22 -7.81 -8.69 -15.70
C ARG A 22 -8.14 -7.33 -16.32
N GLU A 23 -9.41 -6.94 -16.27
CA GLU A 23 -9.87 -5.68 -16.85
C GLU A 23 -9.16 -4.48 -16.25
N GLU A 24 -9.05 -4.45 -14.93
CA GLU A 24 -8.39 -3.35 -14.25
C GLU A 24 -6.88 -3.34 -14.47
N VAL A 25 -6.25 -4.52 -14.52
CA VAL A 25 -4.81 -4.62 -14.83
C VAL A 25 -4.50 -3.96 -16.16
N ILE A 26 -5.28 -4.28 -17.19
CA ILE A 26 -5.09 -3.73 -18.54
C ILE A 26 -5.44 -2.23 -18.58
N GLU A 27 -6.53 -1.84 -17.96
CA GLU A 27 -6.95 -0.43 -17.90
C GLU A 27 -5.88 0.44 -17.24
N PHE A 28 -5.38 0.03 -16.09
CA PHE A 28 -4.33 0.76 -15.39
C PHE A 28 -3.07 0.87 -16.26
N ALA A 29 -2.67 -0.25 -16.86
CA ALA A 29 -1.46 -0.27 -17.68
C ALA A 29 -1.56 0.64 -18.89
N HIS A 30 -2.71 0.67 -19.57
CA HIS A 30 -2.94 1.56 -20.69
C HIS A 30 -2.72 3.01 -20.31
N LYS A 31 -3.16 3.40 -19.13
CA LYS A 31 -3.07 4.79 -18.67
C LYS A 31 -1.68 5.14 -18.12
N TYR A 32 -1.05 4.24 -17.38
CA TYR A 32 0.09 4.63 -16.54
C TYR A 32 1.36 3.81 -16.75
N ASP A 33 1.28 2.65 -17.38
CA ASP A 33 2.45 1.79 -17.60
C ASP A 33 2.21 0.87 -18.80
N PRO A 34 2.15 1.46 -20.02
CA PRO A 34 1.74 0.72 -21.22
C PRO A 34 2.84 -0.18 -21.81
N GLN A 35 3.53 -0.91 -20.97
CA GLN A 35 4.49 -1.90 -21.42
C GLN A 35 3.76 -3.19 -21.85
N PRO A 36 4.19 -3.86 -22.93
CA PRO A 36 3.45 -4.98 -23.53
C PRO A 36 3.08 -6.11 -22.55
N PHE A 37 3.99 -6.45 -21.63
CA PHE A 37 3.74 -7.53 -20.66
C PHE A 37 2.71 -7.18 -19.58
N HIS A 38 2.24 -5.93 -19.54
CA HIS A 38 1.14 -5.49 -18.68
C HIS A 38 -0.17 -5.32 -19.47
N LEU A 39 -0.14 -5.59 -20.78
CA LEU A 39 -1.27 -5.40 -21.67
C LEU A 39 -1.85 -6.68 -22.27
N SER A 40 -1.04 -7.75 -22.38
CA SER A 40 -1.51 -9.00 -22.95
C SER A 40 -0.75 -10.21 -22.40
N ASP A 41 -1.43 -11.36 -22.35
CA ASP A 41 -0.80 -12.63 -21.99
C ASP A 41 0.24 -13.05 -23.01
N GLU A 42 -0.03 -12.82 -24.30
CA GLU A 42 0.87 -13.20 -25.37
C GLU A 42 2.23 -12.53 -25.23
N GLU A 43 2.24 -11.22 -24.98
CA GLU A 43 3.48 -10.48 -24.81
C GLU A 43 4.17 -10.84 -23.49
N ALA A 44 3.39 -11.03 -22.42
CA ALA A 44 3.95 -11.44 -21.13
C ALA A 44 4.59 -12.82 -21.17
N ALA A 45 4.05 -13.73 -22.00
CA ALA A 45 4.61 -15.07 -22.16
C ALA A 45 6.04 -15.06 -22.70
N LYS A 46 6.45 -13.99 -23.37
CA LYS A 46 7.81 -13.81 -23.89
C LYS A 46 8.79 -13.36 -22.82
N THR A 47 8.32 -13.09 -21.62
CA THR A 47 9.10 -12.56 -20.50
C THR A 47 9.08 -13.50 -19.30
N HIS A 48 9.86 -13.15 -18.28
CA HIS A 48 9.88 -13.90 -17.01
C HIS A 48 8.52 -13.90 -16.29
N PHE A 49 7.59 -13.02 -16.64
CA PHE A 49 6.25 -13.01 -16.05
C PHE A 49 5.43 -14.23 -16.48
N GLY A 50 5.64 -14.73 -17.70
CA GLY A 50 4.96 -15.91 -18.24
C GLY A 50 3.51 -15.69 -18.66
N LYS A 51 2.81 -14.77 -18.04
CA LYS A 51 1.43 -14.40 -18.34
C LYS A 51 1.20 -12.96 -17.89
N LEU A 52 0.07 -12.38 -18.27
CA LEU A 52 -0.26 -10.99 -17.94
C LEU A 52 -0.07 -10.72 -16.45
N ALA A 53 0.80 -9.75 -16.14
CA ALA A 53 1.08 -9.32 -14.78
C ALA A 53 0.68 -7.86 -14.59
N ALA A 54 0.19 -7.53 -13.40
CA ALA A 54 -0.12 -6.15 -13.05
C ALA A 54 1.18 -5.33 -12.97
N SER A 55 1.10 -4.06 -13.37
CA SER A 55 2.18 -3.12 -13.12
C SER A 55 2.43 -3.02 -11.61
N GLY A 56 3.69 -2.90 -11.20
CA GLY A 56 4.02 -2.67 -9.79
C GLY A 56 3.30 -1.42 -9.26
N TRP A 57 3.18 -0.38 -10.06
CA TRP A 57 2.46 0.83 -9.68
C TRP A 57 0.97 0.56 -9.46
N HIS A 58 0.41 -0.38 -10.19
CA HIS A 58 -0.97 -0.80 -9.97
C HIS A 58 -1.12 -1.56 -8.65
N THR A 59 -0.17 -2.44 -8.34
CA THR A 59 -0.14 -3.13 -7.05
C THR A 59 -0.10 -2.12 -5.90
N ALA A 60 0.74 -1.09 -6.04
CA ALA A 60 0.81 0.00 -5.07
C ALA A 60 -0.51 0.76 -4.94
N ALA A 61 -1.16 1.04 -6.08
CA ALA A 61 -2.44 1.76 -6.10
C ALA A 61 -3.58 0.94 -5.46
N MET A 62 -3.65 -0.36 -5.75
CA MET A 62 -4.63 -1.25 -5.12
C MET A 62 -4.42 -1.32 -3.61
N THR A 63 -3.15 -1.39 -3.19
CA THR A 63 -2.78 -1.39 -1.78
C THR A 63 -3.22 -0.10 -1.11
N MET A 64 -3.00 1.04 -1.76
CA MET A 64 -3.41 2.34 -1.22
C MET A 64 -4.92 2.42 -1.07
N ALA A 65 -5.68 1.88 -2.03
CA ALA A 65 -7.14 1.85 -1.94
C ALA A 65 -7.63 1.11 -0.69
N VAL A 66 -6.99 -0.02 -0.38
CA VAL A 66 -7.30 -0.82 0.81
C VAL A 66 -6.99 -0.03 2.09
N ILE A 67 -5.79 0.55 2.15
CA ILE A 67 -5.36 1.33 3.31
C ILE A 67 -6.25 2.55 3.51
N ALA A 68 -6.53 3.29 2.44
CA ALA A 68 -7.33 4.52 2.51
C ALA A 68 -8.74 4.25 3.02
N ARG A 69 -9.38 3.19 2.56
CA ARG A 69 -10.73 2.80 3.03
C ARG A 69 -10.71 2.51 4.52
N HIS A 70 -9.70 1.78 4.98
CA HIS A 70 -9.57 1.43 6.39
C HIS A 70 -9.36 2.67 7.27
N VAL A 71 -8.41 3.54 6.91
CA VAL A 71 -8.09 4.70 7.74
C VAL A 71 -9.22 5.72 7.79
N VAL A 72 -10.03 5.80 6.72
CA VAL A 72 -11.22 6.65 6.72
C VAL A 72 -12.30 6.07 7.65
N GLU A 73 -12.54 4.76 7.61
CA GLU A 73 -13.48 4.10 8.51
C GLU A 73 -13.09 4.24 9.98
N GLU A 74 -11.80 4.12 10.27
CA GLU A 74 -11.27 4.25 11.62
C GLU A 74 -11.13 5.71 12.07
N GLU A 75 -11.47 6.65 11.21
CA GLU A 75 -11.35 8.08 11.48
C GLU A 75 -9.94 8.48 11.94
N GLN A 76 -8.92 7.98 11.23
CA GLN A 76 -7.54 8.37 11.51
C GLN A 76 -7.32 9.83 11.09
N ALA A 77 -6.71 10.62 11.97
CA ALA A 77 -6.46 12.04 11.73
C ALA A 77 -5.24 12.27 10.82
N GLY A 78 -5.18 11.54 9.71
CA GLY A 78 -4.07 11.59 8.76
C GLY A 78 -4.01 12.89 7.96
N LEU A 79 -2.79 13.26 7.62
CA LEU A 79 -2.49 14.50 6.88
C LEU A 79 -1.68 14.25 5.61
N GLY A 80 -1.69 13.02 5.11
CA GLY A 80 -0.93 12.65 3.93
C GLY A 80 0.44 12.08 4.25
N SER A 81 1.24 11.87 3.21
CA SER A 81 2.55 11.24 3.33
C SER A 81 3.58 12.02 2.51
N PRO A 82 4.75 12.37 3.10
CA PRO A 82 5.81 13.02 2.34
C PRO A 82 6.63 12.03 1.52
N GLY A 83 6.50 10.74 1.76
CA GLY A 83 7.29 9.76 1.03
C GLY A 83 7.15 8.35 1.55
N ILE A 84 7.80 7.43 0.86
CA ILE A 84 7.76 6.00 1.14
C ILE A 84 9.19 5.48 1.10
N ASP A 85 9.60 4.74 2.14
CA ASP A 85 10.91 4.10 2.18
C ASP A 85 10.78 2.62 1.84
N GLU A 86 11.87 2.05 1.33
CA GLU A 86 12.03 0.61 1.14
C GLU A 86 10.91 -0.05 0.32
N LEU A 87 10.44 0.61 -0.74
CA LEU A 87 9.44 0.01 -1.64
C LEU A 87 10.11 -1.09 -2.47
N ARG A 88 9.57 -2.31 -2.37
CA ARG A 88 10.05 -3.47 -3.11
C ARG A 88 8.89 -4.28 -3.68
N TRP A 89 8.92 -4.56 -4.97
CA TRP A 89 8.03 -5.51 -5.62
C TRP A 89 8.77 -6.85 -5.67
N LYS A 90 8.37 -7.77 -4.81
CA LYS A 90 9.08 -9.04 -4.60
C LYS A 90 8.67 -10.14 -5.55
N LYS A 91 7.39 -10.17 -5.93
CA LYS A 91 6.81 -11.19 -6.81
C LYS A 91 5.76 -10.56 -7.70
N PRO A 92 5.55 -11.09 -8.92
CA PRO A 92 4.49 -10.60 -9.81
C PRO A 92 3.10 -10.78 -9.19
N VAL A 93 2.20 -9.89 -9.56
CA VAL A 93 0.78 -9.96 -9.20
C VAL A 93 0.01 -10.22 -10.49
N TYR A 94 -0.89 -11.19 -10.45
CA TYR A 94 -1.63 -11.65 -11.61
C TYR A 94 -3.14 -11.45 -11.45
N PRO A 95 -3.87 -11.30 -12.56
CA PRO A 95 -5.33 -11.35 -12.50
C PRO A 95 -5.80 -12.64 -11.82
N GLY A 96 -6.77 -12.50 -10.93
CA GLY A 96 -7.26 -13.62 -10.11
C GLY A 96 -6.64 -13.69 -8.74
N ASP A 97 -5.53 -12.99 -8.51
CA ASP A 97 -4.94 -12.92 -7.18
C ASP A 97 -5.83 -12.10 -6.24
N THR A 98 -5.79 -12.44 -4.95
CA THR A 98 -6.39 -11.63 -3.89
C THR A 98 -5.25 -11.09 -3.04
N LEU A 99 -5.15 -9.78 -2.95
CA LEU A 99 -4.11 -9.13 -2.16
C LEU A 99 -4.61 -8.88 -0.74
N HIS A 100 -3.77 -9.17 0.25
CA HIS A 100 -4.03 -8.90 1.66
C HIS A 100 -3.00 -7.89 2.15
N VAL A 101 -3.46 -6.86 2.83
CA VAL A 101 -2.60 -5.75 3.25
C VAL A 101 -2.53 -5.69 4.77
N ARG A 102 -1.32 -5.78 5.32
CA ARG A 102 -1.05 -5.70 6.76
C ARG A 102 0.04 -4.68 7.02
N GLY A 103 -0.05 -4.04 8.18
CA GLY A 103 0.97 -3.08 8.59
C GLY A 103 1.32 -3.23 10.07
N ARG A 104 2.53 -2.80 10.42
CA ARG A 104 2.99 -2.72 11.80
C ARG A 104 3.68 -1.39 11.99
N ILE A 105 3.31 -0.67 13.04
CA ILE A 105 3.93 0.62 13.37
C ILE A 105 5.33 0.35 13.91
N ILE A 106 6.35 0.93 13.25
CA ILE A 106 7.74 0.71 13.63
C ILE A 106 8.42 1.96 14.21
N GLU A 107 7.85 3.14 13.98
CA GLU A 107 8.46 4.38 14.41
C GLU A 107 7.42 5.47 14.58
N LYS A 108 7.61 6.36 15.56
CA LYS A 108 6.78 7.56 15.77
C LYS A 108 7.71 8.73 16.05
N THR A 109 7.43 9.87 15.45
CA THR A 109 8.24 11.07 15.64
C THR A 109 7.35 12.31 15.72
N PRO A 110 7.34 13.03 16.84
CA PRO A 110 6.63 14.31 16.90
C PRO A 110 7.35 15.34 16.01
N SER A 111 6.59 16.20 15.36
CA SER A 111 7.19 17.23 14.50
C SER A 111 7.87 18.29 15.37
N ARG A 112 9.07 18.70 14.98
CA ARG A 112 9.80 19.77 15.66
C ARG A 112 9.29 21.16 15.27
N SER A 113 8.84 21.31 14.02
CA SER A 113 8.42 22.59 13.48
C SER A 113 6.92 22.84 13.61
N ARG A 114 6.13 21.77 13.75
CA ARG A 114 4.67 21.84 13.84
C ARG A 114 4.18 21.00 15.01
N PRO A 115 4.00 21.63 16.19
CA PRO A 115 3.62 20.89 17.39
C PRO A 115 2.24 20.24 17.33
N GLU A 116 1.40 20.67 16.40
CA GLU A 116 0.05 20.10 16.19
C GLU A 116 0.07 18.77 15.43
N MET A 117 1.24 18.31 14.97
CA MET A 117 1.33 17.08 14.22
C MET A 117 2.57 16.27 14.54
N GLY A 118 2.59 15.04 14.09
CA GLY A 118 3.73 14.15 14.13
C GLY A 118 3.70 13.26 12.90
N SER A 119 4.61 12.32 12.85
CA SER A 119 4.65 11.30 11.80
C SER A 119 4.83 9.93 12.42
N PHE A 120 4.44 8.91 11.67
CA PHE A 120 4.76 7.54 12.02
C PHE A 120 5.15 6.78 10.76
N LYS A 121 5.92 5.73 10.96
CA LYS A 121 6.32 4.83 9.88
C LYS A 121 5.76 3.45 10.19
N SER A 122 5.20 2.81 9.18
CA SER A 122 4.70 1.44 9.27
C SER A 122 5.53 0.55 8.34
N ARG A 123 5.71 -0.70 8.73
CA ARG A 123 6.14 -1.72 7.77
C ARG A 123 4.90 -2.36 7.20
N THR A 124 4.67 -2.15 5.92
CA THR A 124 3.49 -2.65 5.22
C THR A 124 3.86 -3.82 4.35
N THR A 125 3.10 -4.91 4.46
CA THR A 125 3.32 -6.15 3.72
C THR A 125 2.07 -6.49 2.96
N VAL A 126 2.22 -6.75 1.65
CA VAL A 126 1.14 -7.18 0.77
C VAL A 126 1.41 -8.62 0.37
N THR A 127 0.47 -9.51 0.66
CA THR A 127 0.56 -10.92 0.31
C THR A 127 -0.56 -11.31 -0.64
N ASN A 128 -0.34 -12.36 -1.44
CA ASN A 128 -1.42 -12.93 -2.26
C ASN A 128 -2.19 -13.99 -1.47
N GLN A 129 -3.11 -14.70 -2.11
CA GLN A 129 -3.95 -15.74 -1.50
C GLN A 129 -3.16 -16.93 -0.94
N ASP A 130 -1.93 -17.12 -1.41
CA ASP A 130 -1.05 -18.20 -0.94
C ASP A 130 -0.14 -17.78 0.20
N GLY A 131 -0.26 -16.54 0.65
CA GLY A 131 0.60 -15.98 1.68
C GLY A 131 1.96 -15.53 1.17
N THR A 132 2.17 -15.51 -0.15
CA THR A 132 3.42 -15.04 -0.74
C THR A 132 3.50 -13.53 -0.68
N GLU A 133 4.59 -12.97 -0.18
CA GLU A 133 4.82 -11.54 -0.17
C GLU A 133 5.08 -11.05 -1.60
N VAL A 134 4.22 -10.15 -2.06
CA VAL A 134 4.35 -9.57 -3.41
C VAL A 134 4.92 -8.16 -3.38
N MET A 135 4.68 -7.43 -2.31
CA MET A 135 5.21 -6.06 -2.15
C MET A 135 5.39 -5.74 -0.67
N THR A 136 6.45 -5.00 -0.36
CA THR A 136 6.66 -4.44 0.98
C THR A 136 7.08 -2.98 0.84
N PHE A 137 6.73 -2.16 1.81
CA PHE A 137 7.15 -0.75 1.84
C PHE A 137 6.96 -0.17 3.24
N GLU A 138 7.61 0.98 3.47
CA GLU A 138 7.53 1.67 4.75
C GLU A 138 7.05 3.10 4.52
N PRO A 139 5.73 3.34 4.50
CA PRO A 139 5.21 4.68 4.31
C PRO A 139 5.45 5.53 5.56
N ILE A 140 5.78 6.79 5.33
CA ILE A 140 5.85 7.81 6.36
C ILE A 140 4.51 8.53 6.32
N VAL A 141 3.78 8.56 7.42
CA VAL A 141 2.44 9.15 7.46
C VAL A 141 2.40 10.32 8.44
N LEU A 142 1.94 11.46 7.95
CA LEU A 142 1.71 12.63 8.80
C LEU A 142 0.35 12.49 9.46
N ILE A 143 0.27 12.81 10.74
CA ILE A 143 -0.95 12.65 11.52
C ILE A 143 -1.06 13.77 12.56
N ARG A 144 -2.29 14.20 12.82
CA ARG A 144 -2.55 15.23 13.83
C ARG A 144 -2.26 14.70 15.22
N ARG A 145 -1.81 15.60 16.07
CA ARG A 145 -1.73 15.34 17.50
C ARG A 145 -3.03 15.78 18.15
N ARG A 146 -3.33 15.15 19.29
CA ARG A 146 -4.48 15.55 20.08
C ARG A 146 -4.21 16.93 20.65
N GLY A 147 -5.13 17.84 20.41
CA GLY A 147 -4.97 19.21 20.90
C GLY A 147 -5.11 19.32 22.42
N ASP A 148 -4.48 20.34 22.98
CA ASP A 148 -4.60 20.67 24.39
C ASP A 148 -5.95 21.35 24.63
N GLY A 149 -6.95 20.58 24.95
CA GLY A 149 -8.25 21.03 25.39
C GLY A 149 -9.15 21.68 24.44
#